data_2307c73da151a0f0844b53427fca46bf
#
_entry.id   2307c73da151a0f0844b53427fca46bf
#
_cell.length_a   1.000
_cell.length_b   1.000
_cell.length_c   1.000
_cell.angle_alpha   90.00
_cell.angle_beta   90.00
_cell.angle_gamma   90.00
#
_symmetry.space_group_name_H-M   'P 1'
#
loop_
_entity.id
_entity.type
_entity.pdbx_description
1 polymer ?
#
loop_
_entity_poly.entity_id
_entity_poly.type
_entity_poly.pdbx_seq_one_letter_code
_entity_poly.pdbx_strand_id
1 'polypeptide(L)'
;KIINTSISELESLYDDDKINQEKFYNFWKKILGHLDDVINNFEDSESLVTLFVENYNKLTGIKSLELFTQEIPNGSTFSDAIDIFDRINSKGVQLSTSDLALTHITAIWPDARKEMKITLDKLKLEGFELSLTITTRLLIANTTGRGSLDNISQARFDPIRKLNKLKLEESWNESSKILFYLKSILNSESFTNSQLIKSKSVLIPIFYFLCLNGGSFQNNKDKNNAIYWMHMALIWGRYAGYTDQRLEEDLNIIKEPHPWNSLIS
;
A
#
# COMPACT_ATOMS: atom_id res chain seq x y z
N LYS A 1 4.11 27.23 5.50
CA LYS A 1 3.41 28.05 4.48
C LYS A 1 3.69 27.40 3.14
N ILE A 2 2.68 26.85 2.48
CA ILE A 2 2.80 26.30 1.13
C ILE A 2 2.94 27.48 0.19
N ILE A 3 4.04 27.55 -0.57
CA ILE A 3 4.25 28.55 -1.59
C ILE A 3 3.42 28.12 -2.79
N ASN A 4 2.29 28.79 -3.00
CA ASN A 4 1.42 28.58 -4.16
C ASN A 4 1.96 29.43 -5.30
N THR A 5 2.98 28.93 -5.99
CA THR A 5 3.53 29.58 -7.18
C THR A 5 2.95 28.89 -8.41
N SER A 6 2.32 29.65 -9.29
CA SER A 6 1.77 29.09 -10.52
C SER A 6 2.89 28.77 -11.52
N ILE A 7 2.69 27.75 -12.35
CA ILE A 7 3.64 27.40 -13.43
C ILE A 7 3.88 28.61 -14.37
N SER A 8 2.84 29.41 -14.59
CA SER A 8 2.94 30.64 -15.41
C SER A 8 3.87 31.70 -14.81
N GLU A 9 3.98 31.79 -13.47
CA GLU A 9 4.96 32.69 -12.83
C GLU A 9 6.38 32.19 -13.04
N LEU A 10 6.60 30.88 -13.01
CA LEU A 10 7.90 30.26 -13.29
C LEU A 10 8.28 30.45 -14.80
N GLU A 11 7.33 30.26 -15.69
CA GLU A 11 7.53 30.47 -17.12
C GLU A 11 7.91 31.94 -17.45
N SER A 12 7.41 32.93 -16.69
CA SER A 12 7.74 34.33 -16.86
C SER A 12 9.21 34.68 -16.53
N LEU A 13 9.96 33.77 -15.91
CA LEU A 13 11.38 33.95 -15.60
C LEU A 13 12.30 33.72 -16.81
N TYR A 14 11.74 33.20 -17.92
CA TYR A 14 12.49 32.88 -19.12
C TYR A 14 12.23 33.92 -20.21
N ASP A 15 13.30 34.32 -20.85
CA ASP A 15 13.26 35.08 -22.12
C ASP A 15 14.03 34.27 -23.18
N ASP A 16 13.36 33.90 -24.30
CA ASP A 16 13.95 33.10 -25.39
C ASP A 16 14.71 31.84 -24.92
N ASP A 17 14.07 31.00 -24.13
CA ASP A 17 14.62 29.76 -23.52
C ASP A 17 15.83 29.95 -22.58
N LYS A 18 16.16 31.20 -22.22
CA LYS A 18 17.18 31.50 -21.22
C LYS A 18 16.58 32.12 -19.98
N ILE A 19 17.12 31.75 -18.82
CA ILE A 19 16.72 32.36 -17.55
C ILE A 19 17.14 33.85 -17.58
N ASN A 20 16.15 34.70 -17.35
CA ASN A 20 16.43 36.11 -17.06
C ASN A 20 16.86 36.22 -15.59
N GLN A 21 18.16 36.45 -15.38
CA GLN A 21 18.76 36.49 -14.05
C GLN A 21 18.14 37.55 -13.14
N GLU A 22 17.75 38.71 -13.68
CA GLU A 22 17.14 39.78 -12.90
C GLU A 22 15.70 39.42 -12.47
N LYS A 23 14.89 38.90 -13.38
CA LYS A 23 13.54 38.39 -13.06
C LYS A 23 13.62 37.26 -12.06
N PHE A 24 14.58 36.36 -12.24
CA PHE A 24 14.83 35.23 -11.34
C PHE A 24 15.23 35.70 -9.94
N TYR A 25 16.16 36.62 -9.80
CA TYR A 25 16.58 37.19 -8.53
C TYR A 25 15.41 37.88 -7.80
N ASN A 26 14.63 38.69 -8.50
CA ASN A 26 13.48 39.40 -7.94
C ASN A 26 12.36 38.43 -7.51
N PHE A 27 12.11 37.39 -8.26
CA PHE A 27 11.17 36.33 -7.94
C PHE A 27 11.58 35.64 -6.64
N TRP A 28 12.83 35.21 -6.52
CA TRP A 28 13.33 34.55 -5.32
C TRP A 28 13.37 35.50 -4.14
N LYS A 29 13.74 36.73 -4.30
CA LYS A 29 13.68 37.74 -3.23
C LYS A 29 12.27 37.93 -2.70
N LYS A 30 11.26 37.85 -3.57
CA LYS A 30 9.84 37.89 -3.18
C LYS A 30 9.40 36.64 -2.38
N ILE A 31 9.85 35.45 -2.81
CA ILE A 31 9.50 34.18 -2.19
C ILE A 31 10.29 33.96 -0.89
N LEU A 32 11.56 34.30 -0.90
CA LEU A 32 12.48 34.03 0.19
C LEU A 32 12.64 35.22 1.14
N GLY A 33 11.83 36.29 1.02
CA GLY A 33 11.89 37.51 1.81
C GLY A 33 11.93 37.37 3.35
N HIS A 34 12.06 36.14 3.85
CA HIS A 34 12.35 35.78 5.22
C HIS A 34 13.54 34.80 5.34
N LEU A 35 14.33 34.62 4.29
CA LEU A 35 15.42 33.66 4.22
C LEU A 35 16.77 34.34 3.90
N ASP A 36 16.90 35.63 4.17
CA ASP A 36 18.18 36.34 4.01
C ASP A 36 19.34 35.60 4.74
N ASP A 37 19.06 34.99 5.89
CA ASP A 37 20.03 34.19 6.64
C ASP A 37 20.42 32.88 5.90
N VAL A 38 19.54 32.33 5.07
CA VAL A 38 19.83 31.09 4.30
C VAL A 38 20.64 31.44 3.06
N ILE A 39 20.34 32.55 2.39
CA ILE A 39 21.05 32.99 1.18
C ILE A 39 22.48 33.43 1.52
N ASN A 40 22.66 34.12 2.63
CA ASN A 40 24.00 34.61 3.08
C ASN A 40 24.91 33.47 3.56
N ASN A 41 24.39 32.27 3.86
CA ASN A 41 25.16 31.11 4.23
C ASN A 41 25.55 30.18 3.06
N PHE A 42 25.09 30.48 1.83
CA PHE A 42 25.55 29.76 0.64
C PHE A 42 26.74 30.50 0.00
N GLU A 43 27.92 29.93 0.11
CA GLU A 43 29.17 30.46 -0.44
C GLU A 43 29.18 30.53 -1.99
N ASP A 44 28.16 29.93 -2.66
CA ASP A 44 28.10 29.84 -4.11
C ASP A 44 26.65 30.00 -4.63
N SER A 45 26.32 31.24 -4.97
CA SER A 45 25.02 31.60 -5.60
C SER A 45 24.83 30.96 -7.00
N GLU A 46 25.91 30.64 -7.70
CA GLU A 46 25.89 30.01 -9.03
C GLU A 46 25.42 28.57 -8.96
N SER A 47 25.86 27.81 -7.92
CA SER A 47 25.41 26.45 -7.68
C SER A 47 23.93 26.36 -7.37
N LEU A 48 23.36 27.33 -6.66
CA LEU A 48 21.92 27.38 -6.37
C LEU A 48 21.10 27.64 -7.62
N VAL A 49 21.55 28.56 -8.48
CA VAL A 49 20.92 28.86 -9.76
C VAL A 49 20.94 27.64 -10.66
N THR A 50 22.06 26.94 -10.75
CA THR A 50 22.20 25.70 -11.53
C THR A 50 21.25 24.62 -11.05
N LEU A 51 21.21 24.36 -9.74
CA LEU A 51 20.31 23.37 -9.15
C LEU A 51 18.82 23.71 -9.41
N PHE A 52 18.47 24.97 -9.33
CA PHE A 52 17.12 25.41 -9.64
C PHE A 52 16.76 25.19 -11.10
N VAL A 53 17.64 25.58 -12.05
CA VAL A 53 17.45 25.38 -13.48
C VAL A 53 17.27 23.89 -13.80
N GLU A 54 18.11 23.03 -13.22
CA GLU A 54 17.99 21.59 -13.39
C GLU A 54 16.62 21.06 -12.90
N ASN A 55 16.19 21.48 -11.72
CA ASN A 55 14.91 21.06 -11.17
C ASN A 55 13.72 21.62 -11.94
N TYR A 56 13.82 22.86 -12.40
CA TYR A 56 12.82 23.47 -13.29
C TYR A 56 12.72 22.70 -14.61
N ASN A 57 13.85 22.39 -15.25
CA ASN A 57 13.86 21.61 -16.48
C ASN A 57 13.30 20.20 -16.29
N LYS A 58 13.55 19.56 -15.15
CA LYS A 58 12.90 18.28 -14.79
C LYS A 58 11.38 18.42 -14.67
N LEU A 59 10.90 19.49 -14.04
CA LEU A 59 9.46 19.76 -13.90
C LEU A 59 8.78 20.08 -15.22
N THR A 60 9.40 20.94 -16.05
CA THR A 60 8.86 21.28 -17.38
C THR A 60 8.95 20.11 -18.35
N GLY A 61 9.98 19.26 -18.20
CA GLY A 61 10.11 18.01 -18.96
C GLY A 61 8.93 17.06 -18.76
N ILE A 62 8.19 17.16 -17.63
CA ILE A 62 6.96 16.38 -17.42
C ILE A 62 5.89 16.74 -18.47
N LYS A 63 5.83 17.99 -18.94
CA LYS A 63 4.88 18.43 -19.97
C LYS A 63 5.13 17.76 -21.34
N SER A 64 6.36 17.37 -21.61
CA SER A 64 6.78 16.70 -22.86
C SER A 64 6.75 15.18 -22.78
N LEU A 65 6.35 14.60 -21.63
CA LEU A 65 6.21 13.16 -21.50
C LEU A 65 5.03 12.67 -22.35
N GLU A 66 5.33 11.83 -23.31
CA GLU A 66 4.31 11.12 -24.07
C GLU A 66 3.72 10.01 -23.20
N LEU A 67 2.40 10.05 -23.00
CA LEU A 67 1.63 8.99 -22.36
C LEU A 67 1.02 8.11 -23.44
N PHE A 68 1.49 6.89 -23.55
CA PHE A 68 0.88 5.90 -24.42
C PHE A 68 -0.43 5.43 -23.78
N THR A 69 -1.56 5.65 -24.44
CA THR A 69 -2.86 5.15 -24.06
C THR A 69 -3.23 3.98 -24.95
N GLN A 70 -3.69 2.88 -24.34
CA GLN A 70 -4.27 1.77 -25.07
C GLN A 70 -5.76 1.71 -24.75
N GLU A 71 -6.57 1.96 -25.76
CA GLU A 71 -8.02 1.87 -25.62
C GLU A 71 -8.51 0.42 -25.75
N ILE A 72 -9.38 0.03 -24.84
CA ILE A 72 -10.04 -1.27 -24.89
C ILE A 72 -11.22 -1.16 -25.84
N PRO A 73 -11.41 -2.10 -26.79
CA PRO A 73 -12.50 -2.04 -27.76
C PRO A 73 -13.88 -1.93 -27.10
N ASN A 74 -14.75 -1.11 -27.69
CA ASN A 74 -16.13 -1.00 -27.26
C ASN A 74 -16.83 -2.38 -27.35
N GLY A 75 -17.49 -2.77 -26.26
CA GLY A 75 -18.15 -4.08 -26.14
C GLY A 75 -17.33 -5.16 -25.44
N SER A 76 -16.07 -4.87 -25.06
CA SER A 76 -15.29 -5.77 -24.21
C SER A 76 -15.92 -5.88 -22.83
N THR A 77 -15.89 -7.08 -22.29
CA THR A 77 -16.34 -7.31 -20.92
C THR A 77 -15.31 -6.77 -19.94
N PHE A 78 -15.72 -6.57 -18.70
CA PHE A 78 -14.81 -6.19 -17.63
C PHE A 78 -13.68 -7.24 -17.44
N SER A 79 -13.97 -8.53 -17.65
CA SER A 79 -12.95 -9.61 -17.62
C SER A 79 -11.90 -9.42 -18.71
N ASP A 80 -12.32 -9.02 -19.92
CA ASP A 80 -11.39 -8.77 -21.03
C ASP A 80 -10.47 -7.59 -20.71
N ALA A 81 -11.01 -6.55 -20.05
CA ALA A 81 -10.22 -5.40 -19.61
C ALA A 81 -9.13 -5.81 -18.60
N ILE A 82 -9.45 -6.67 -17.63
CA ILE A 82 -8.49 -7.21 -16.68
C ILE A 82 -7.43 -8.05 -17.40
N ASP A 83 -7.81 -8.93 -18.31
CA ASP A 83 -6.87 -9.79 -19.04
C ASP A 83 -5.90 -8.97 -19.91
N ILE A 84 -6.37 -7.88 -20.51
CA ILE A 84 -5.54 -6.93 -21.26
C ILE A 84 -4.57 -6.22 -20.30
N PHE A 85 -5.08 -5.74 -19.16
CA PHE A 85 -4.27 -5.09 -18.14
C PHE A 85 -3.15 -6.00 -17.61
N ASP A 86 -3.46 -7.25 -17.30
CA ASP A 86 -2.49 -8.24 -16.84
C ASP A 86 -1.41 -8.51 -17.90
N ARG A 87 -1.78 -8.60 -19.20
CA ARG A 87 -0.83 -8.77 -20.31
C ARG A 87 0.09 -7.57 -20.50
N ILE A 88 -0.43 -6.36 -20.38
CA ILE A 88 0.38 -5.13 -20.48
C ILE A 88 1.38 -5.09 -19.33
N ASN A 89 0.94 -5.37 -18.11
CA ASN A 89 1.81 -5.39 -16.93
C ASN A 89 2.88 -6.48 -16.99
N SER A 90 2.59 -7.63 -17.60
CA SER A 90 3.58 -8.71 -17.74
C SER A 90 4.76 -8.35 -18.65
N LYS A 91 4.61 -7.34 -19.52
CA LYS A 91 5.63 -6.90 -20.48
C LYS A 91 6.34 -5.60 -20.09
N GLY A 92 5.87 -4.90 -19.04
CA GLY A 92 6.41 -3.63 -18.57
C GLY A 92 6.96 -3.69 -17.15
N VAL A 93 6.84 -2.57 -16.43
CA VAL A 93 7.10 -2.53 -14.97
C VAL A 93 5.98 -3.32 -14.30
N GLN A 94 6.30 -4.49 -13.78
CA GLN A 94 5.32 -5.38 -13.16
C GLN A 94 4.73 -4.72 -11.90
N LEU A 95 3.40 -4.67 -11.85
CA LEU A 95 2.70 -4.40 -10.60
C LEU A 95 2.93 -5.56 -9.62
N SER A 96 2.92 -5.24 -8.33
CA SER A 96 2.95 -6.30 -7.34
C SER A 96 1.68 -7.16 -7.42
N THR A 97 1.78 -8.43 -7.03
CA THR A 97 0.62 -9.33 -6.96
C THR A 97 -0.52 -8.76 -6.11
N SER A 98 -0.18 -7.97 -5.09
CA SER A 98 -1.16 -7.27 -4.24
C SER A 98 -1.87 -6.13 -4.96
N ASP A 99 -1.18 -5.40 -5.84
CA ASP A 99 -1.81 -4.33 -6.63
C ASP A 99 -2.74 -4.91 -7.68
N LEU A 100 -2.36 -6.02 -8.31
CA LEU A 100 -3.22 -6.77 -9.21
C LEU A 100 -4.47 -7.26 -8.47
N ALA A 101 -4.30 -7.88 -7.32
CA ALA A 101 -5.42 -8.33 -6.48
C ALA A 101 -6.37 -7.19 -6.10
N LEU A 102 -5.83 -6.03 -5.72
CA LEU A 102 -6.62 -4.85 -5.41
C LEU A 102 -7.37 -4.32 -6.64
N THR A 103 -6.75 -4.40 -7.82
CA THR A 103 -7.41 -4.02 -9.08
C THR A 103 -8.63 -4.92 -9.33
N HIS A 104 -8.50 -6.24 -9.17
CA HIS A 104 -9.62 -7.18 -9.29
C HIS A 104 -10.73 -6.91 -8.26
N ILE A 105 -10.36 -6.62 -7.02
CA ILE A 105 -11.32 -6.27 -5.95
C ILE A 105 -12.06 -4.98 -6.29
N THR A 106 -11.34 -3.91 -6.69
CA THR A 106 -11.96 -2.62 -7.03
C THR A 106 -12.85 -2.68 -8.24
N ALA A 107 -12.62 -3.60 -9.10
CA ALA A 107 -13.45 -3.91 -10.23
C ALA A 107 -14.83 -4.45 -9.85
N ILE A 108 -14.88 -5.28 -8.83
CA ILE A 108 -16.13 -5.86 -8.31
C ILE A 108 -16.78 -4.88 -7.31
N TRP A 109 -15.95 -4.20 -6.53
CA TRP A 109 -16.33 -3.24 -5.50
C TRP A 109 -15.56 -1.93 -5.67
N PRO A 110 -16.07 -0.95 -6.45
CA PRO A 110 -15.35 0.27 -6.81
C PRO A 110 -14.87 1.11 -5.62
N ASP A 111 -15.61 1.12 -4.53
CA ASP A 111 -15.26 1.88 -3.31
C ASP A 111 -14.24 1.17 -2.40
N ALA A 112 -13.84 -0.07 -2.71
CA ALA A 112 -12.97 -0.89 -1.86
C ALA A 112 -11.73 -0.13 -1.36
N ARG A 113 -11.00 0.49 -2.29
CA ARG A 113 -9.76 1.23 -1.96
C ARG A 113 -10.00 2.41 -1.02
N LYS A 114 -11.13 3.09 -1.19
CA LYS A 114 -11.53 4.23 -0.34
C LYS A 114 -11.87 3.75 1.06
N GLU A 115 -12.69 2.72 1.18
CA GLU A 115 -13.10 2.14 2.47
C GLU A 115 -11.92 1.57 3.24
N MET A 116 -11.00 0.87 2.54
CA MET A 116 -9.75 0.41 3.14
C MET A 116 -8.91 1.57 3.68
N LYS A 117 -8.73 2.64 2.90
CA LYS A 117 -7.98 3.83 3.34
C LYS A 117 -8.58 4.47 4.57
N ILE A 118 -9.90 4.65 4.63
CA ILE A 118 -10.58 5.22 5.80
C ILE A 118 -10.25 4.41 7.08
N THR A 119 -10.28 3.08 7.00
CA THR A 119 -9.92 2.21 8.13
C THR A 119 -8.44 2.33 8.49
N LEU A 120 -7.56 2.34 7.49
CA LEU A 120 -6.12 2.49 7.69
C LEU A 120 -5.75 3.83 8.33
N ASP A 121 -6.39 4.92 7.91
CA ASP A 121 -6.15 6.25 8.48
C ASP A 121 -6.57 6.30 9.97
N LYS A 122 -7.70 5.67 10.33
CA LYS A 122 -8.11 5.53 11.73
C LYS A 122 -7.10 4.72 12.55
N LEU A 123 -6.65 3.57 12.06
CA LEU A 123 -5.63 2.75 12.72
C LEU A 123 -4.31 3.51 12.88
N LYS A 124 -3.90 4.27 11.86
CA LYS A 124 -2.69 5.09 11.88
C LYS A 124 -2.73 6.18 12.95
N LEU A 125 -3.86 6.87 13.10
CA LEU A 125 -4.07 7.87 14.17
C LEU A 125 -3.90 7.26 15.57
N GLU A 126 -4.12 5.96 15.69
CA GLU A 126 -3.94 5.22 16.93
C GLU A 126 -2.58 4.50 17.03
N GLY A 127 -1.60 4.90 16.20
CA GLY A 127 -0.22 4.35 16.21
C GLY A 127 -0.05 3.02 15.48
N PHE A 128 -1.08 2.50 14.81
CA PHE A 128 -1.03 1.23 14.13
C PHE A 128 -1.11 1.39 12.60
N GLU A 129 0.06 1.54 11.97
CA GLU A 129 0.16 1.76 10.52
C GLU A 129 0.28 0.44 9.77
N LEU A 130 -0.64 0.19 8.85
CA LEU A 130 -0.62 -0.91 7.89
C LEU A 130 -0.60 -0.36 6.46
N SER A 131 0.03 -1.09 5.55
CA SER A 131 0.00 -0.77 4.12
C SER A 131 -1.28 -1.33 3.46
N LEU A 132 -1.67 -0.70 2.36
CA LEU A 132 -2.77 -1.20 1.54
C LEU A 132 -2.50 -2.63 1.03
N THR A 133 -1.24 -2.96 0.73
CA THR A 133 -0.79 -4.31 0.36
C THR A 133 -1.16 -5.36 1.41
N ILE A 134 -0.82 -5.12 2.68
CA ILE A 134 -1.15 -6.04 3.77
C ILE A 134 -2.67 -6.12 3.94
N THR A 135 -3.37 -5.01 3.89
CA THR A 135 -4.84 -4.94 4.03
C THR A 135 -5.55 -5.72 2.92
N THR A 136 -5.06 -5.63 1.70
CA THR A 136 -5.56 -6.44 0.57
C THR A 136 -5.38 -7.93 0.83
N ARG A 137 -4.21 -8.35 1.35
CA ARG A 137 -3.97 -9.75 1.73
C ARG A 137 -4.89 -10.23 2.84
N LEU A 138 -5.15 -9.40 3.84
CA LEU A 138 -6.08 -9.72 4.93
C LEU A 138 -7.51 -9.92 4.39
N LEU A 139 -7.99 -9.05 3.50
CA LEU A 139 -9.29 -9.23 2.88
C LEU A 139 -9.37 -10.51 2.04
N ILE A 140 -8.34 -10.82 1.27
CA ILE A 140 -8.28 -12.05 0.47
C ILE A 140 -8.25 -13.29 1.38
N ALA A 141 -7.47 -13.26 2.45
CA ALA A 141 -7.45 -14.35 3.42
C ALA A 141 -8.85 -14.58 4.03
N ASN A 142 -9.55 -13.50 4.43
CA ASN A 142 -10.91 -13.60 4.96
C ASN A 142 -11.92 -14.14 3.92
N THR A 143 -11.85 -13.65 2.68
CA THR A 143 -12.86 -13.99 1.65
C THR A 143 -12.64 -15.36 1.02
N THR A 144 -11.38 -15.79 0.87
CA THR A 144 -11.02 -16.97 0.08
C THR A 144 -10.29 -18.05 0.87
N GLY A 145 -9.81 -17.74 2.07
CA GLY A 145 -8.97 -18.64 2.88
C GLY A 145 -7.58 -18.87 2.28
N ARG A 146 -7.10 -18.02 1.38
CA ARG A 146 -5.79 -18.16 0.73
C ARG A 146 -4.79 -17.16 1.27
N GLY A 147 -3.56 -17.61 1.45
CA GLY A 147 -2.42 -16.77 1.84
C GLY A 147 -1.62 -16.28 0.64
N SER A 148 -1.57 -17.07 -0.43
CA SER A 148 -0.89 -16.70 -1.67
C SER A 148 -1.76 -15.84 -2.56
N LEU A 149 -1.14 -14.82 -3.14
CA LEU A 149 -1.71 -14.01 -4.22
C LEU A 149 -1.24 -14.48 -5.61
N ASP A 150 -0.46 -15.56 -5.68
CA ASP A 150 -0.01 -16.13 -6.93
C ASP A 150 -1.21 -16.63 -7.76
N ASN A 151 -1.11 -16.43 -9.06
CA ASN A 151 -2.14 -16.82 -10.02
C ASN A 151 -3.51 -16.14 -9.87
N ILE A 152 -3.60 -15.03 -9.13
CA ILE A 152 -4.83 -14.20 -9.08
C ILE A 152 -5.23 -13.74 -10.48
N SER A 153 -4.24 -13.46 -11.33
CA SER A 153 -4.44 -13.04 -12.72
C SER A 153 -4.81 -14.17 -13.69
N GLN A 154 -4.66 -15.44 -13.30
CA GLN A 154 -5.00 -16.55 -14.19
C GLN A 154 -6.51 -16.80 -14.22
N ALA A 155 -7.15 -16.47 -15.33
CA ALA A 155 -8.60 -16.46 -15.55
C ALA A 155 -9.36 -17.73 -15.11
N ARG A 156 -8.70 -18.88 -15.09
CA ARG A 156 -9.31 -20.17 -14.73
C ARG A 156 -9.36 -20.47 -13.23
N PHE A 157 -8.52 -19.82 -12.42
CA PHE A 157 -8.33 -20.17 -11.00
C PHE A 157 -8.47 -18.99 -10.06
N ASP A 158 -8.92 -17.83 -10.54
CA ASP A 158 -9.06 -16.64 -9.71
C ASP A 158 -10.24 -16.77 -8.73
N PRO A 159 -10.00 -17.00 -7.44
CA PRO A 159 -11.08 -17.09 -6.46
C PRO A 159 -11.78 -15.74 -6.26
N ILE A 160 -11.14 -14.61 -6.60
CA ILE A 160 -11.72 -13.27 -6.45
C ILE A 160 -12.80 -13.04 -7.50
N ARG A 161 -12.64 -13.55 -8.72
CA ARG A 161 -13.65 -13.42 -9.79
C ARG A 161 -14.99 -14.08 -9.46
N LYS A 162 -15.00 -15.01 -8.49
CA LYS A 162 -16.22 -15.66 -7.99
C LYS A 162 -16.90 -14.87 -6.89
N LEU A 163 -16.28 -13.83 -6.38
CA LEU A 163 -16.84 -12.98 -5.36
C LEU A 163 -17.79 -11.95 -5.98
N ASN A 164 -18.79 -11.57 -5.22
CA ASN A 164 -19.64 -10.43 -5.54
C ASN A 164 -19.37 -9.26 -4.59
N LYS A 165 -19.88 -8.09 -4.97
CA LYS A 165 -19.70 -6.86 -4.20
C LYS A 165 -20.15 -7.02 -2.75
N LEU A 166 -21.33 -7.58 -2.52
CA LEU A 166 -21.91 -7.76 -1.19
C LEU A 166 -20.99 -8.57 -0.28
N LYS A 167 -20.47 -9.70 -0.78
CA LYS A 167 -19.54 -10.56 -0.02
C LYS A 167 -18.25 -9.84 0.34
N LEU A 168 -17.71 -9.02 -0.57
CA LEU A 168 -16.51 -8.22 -0.31
C LEU A 168 -16.76 -7.14 0.75
N GLU A 169 -17.88 -6.44 0.69
CA GLU A 169 -18.28 -5.42 1.66
C GLU A 169 -18.50 -6.03 3.05
N GLU A 170 -19.22 -7.15 3.15
CA GLU A 170 -19.42 -7.87 4.41
C GLU A 170 -18.10 -8.32 5.02
N SER A 171 -17.24 -8.98 4.21
CA SER A 171 -15.93 -9.45 4.66
C SER A 171 -15.02 -8.29 5.06
N TRP A 172 -15.12 -7.13 4.40
CA TRP A 172 -14.36 -5.95 4.80
C TRP A 172 -14.86 -5.36 6.12
N ASN A 173 -16.17 -5.29 6.32
CA ASN A 173 -16.75 -4.82 7.57
C ASN A 173 -16.34 -5.69 8.76
N GLU A 174 -16.29 -7.00 8.57
CA GLU A 174 -15.76 -7.94 9.55
C GLU A 174 -14.27 -7.74 9.76
N SER A 175 -13.49 -7.71 8.67
CA SER A 175 -12.05 -7.48 8.70
C SER A 175 -11.67 -6.20 9.45
N SER A 176 -12.39 -5.13 9.23
CA SER A 176 -12.17 -3.86 9.92
C SER A 176 -12.31 -4.00 11.44
N LYS A 177 -13.37 -4.67 11.93
CA LYS A 177 -13.57 -4.91 13.36
C LYS A 177 -12.44 -5.77 13.95
N ILE A 178 -12.05 -6.84 13.24
CA ILE A 178 -10.97 -7.73 13.66
C ILE A 178 -9.64 -6.99 13.72
N LEU A 179 -9.36 -6.08 12.80
CA LEU A 179 -8.15 -5.26 12.82
C LEU A 179 -8.06 -4.37 14.07
N PHE A 180 -9.15 -3.73 14.48
CA PHE A 180 -9.18 -2.95 15.73
C PHE A 180 -9.03 -3.85 16.96
N TYR A 181 -9.65 -5.02 16.97
CA TYR A 181 -9.47 -6.00 18.03
C TYR A 181 -8.01 -6.49 18.11
N LEU A 182 -7.44 -6.90 16.97
CA LEU A 182 -6.04 -7.33 16.89
C LEU A 182 -5.09 -6.23 17.38
N LYS A 183 -5.31 -4.99 16.98
CA LYS A 183 -4.55 -3.84 17.50
C LYS A 183 -4.65 -3.72 19.03
N SER A 184 -5.84 -3.92 19.62
CA SER A 184 -6.00 -3.85 21.06
C SER A 184 -5.23 -4.97 21.79
N ILE A 185 -5.21 -6.18 21.23
CA ILE A 185 -4.41 -7.29 21.74
C ILE A 185 -2.92 -6.98 21.64
N LEU A 186 -2.45 -6.50 20.50
CA LEU A 186 -1.05 -6.15 20.32
C LEU A 186 -0.58 -5.06 21.29
N ASN A 187 -1.42 -4.07 21.57
CA ASN A 187 -1.14 -3.05 22.56
C ASN A 187 -1.01 -3.64 23.97
N SER A 188 -1.87 -4.59 24.35
CA SER A 188 -1.79 -5.28 25.65
C SER A 188 -0.53 -6.14 25.80
N GLU A 189 0.05 -6.57 24.69
CA GLU A 189 1.30 -7.35 24.63
C GLU A 189 2.54 -6.46 24.35
N SER A 190 2.43 -5.16 24.63
CA SER A 190 3.51 -4.17 24.48
C SER A 190 3.91 -3.80 23.03
N PHE A 191 3.19 -4.24 22.03
CA PHE A 191 3.33 -3.77 20.66
C PHE A 191 2.52 -2.49 20.44
N THR A 192 2.89 -1.43 21.15
CA THR A 192 2.17 -0.13 21.13
C THR A 192 2.30 0.64 19.82
N ASN A 193 3.27 0.25 18.97
CA ASN A 193 3.50 0.84 17.65
C ASN A 193 3.77 -0.26 16.64
N SER A 194 3.12 -0.16 15.48
CA SER A 194 3.30 -1.12 14.40
C SER A 194 4.74 -1.22 13.88
N GLN A 195 5.58 -0.20 14.09
CA GLN A 195 7.01 -0.24 13.72
C GLN A 195 7.79 -1.32 14.46
N LEU A 196 7.33 -1.75 15.64
CA LEU A 196 7.92 -2.87 16.38
C LEU A 196 7.73 -4.21 15.67
N ILE A 197 6.75 -4.30 14.76
CA ILE A 197 6.50 -5.49 13.96
C ILE A 197 7.19 -5.33 12.61
N LYS A 198 8.41 -5.84 12.46
CA LYS A 198 9.21 -5.70 11.24
C LYS A 198 8.53 -6.29 10.00
N SER A 199 7.95 -7.46 10.12
CA SER A 199 7.16 -8.10 9.04
C SER A 199 5.68 -8.13 9.39
N LYS A 200 4.87 -7.28 8.74
CA LYS A 200 3.42 -7.24 8.96
C LYS A 200 2.71 -8.52 8.48
N SER A 201 3.38 -9.34 7.67
CA SER A 201 2.84 -10.62 7.20
C SER A 201 2.54 -11.59 8.32
N VAL A 202 3.23 -11.49 9.48
CA VAL A 202 2.94 -12.31 10.66
C VAL A 202 1.53 -12.08 11.23
N LEU A 203 0.91 -10.95 10.90
CA LEU A 203 -0.45 -10.66 11.35
C LEU A 203 -1.51 -11.42 10.57
N ILE A 204 -1.20 -11.90 9.35
CA ILE A 204 -2.19 -12.52 8.46
C ILE A 204 -2.72 -13.84 9.01
N PRO A 205 -1.91 -14.80 9.46
CA PRO A 205 -2.42 -16.04 10.07
C PRO A 205 -3.22 -15.79 11.36
N ILE A 206 -2.78 -14.85 12.21
CA ILE A 206 -3.50 -14.51 13.44
C ILE A 206 -4.87 -13.89 13.08
N PHE A 207 -4.87 -12.95 12.15
CA PHE A 207 -6.09 -12.33 11.65
C PHE A 207 -7.05 -13.37 11.06
N TYR A 208 -6.54 -14.29 10.24
CA TYR A 208 -7.36 -15.32 9.63
C TYR A 208 -7.93 -16.31 10.67
N PHE A 209 -7.13 -16.67 11.69
CA PHE A 209 -7.64 -17.42 12.84
C PHE A 209 -8.82 -16.71 13.52
N LEU A 210 -8.72 -15.41 13.73
CA LEU A 210 -9.81 -14.60 14.30
C LEU A 210 -11.05 -14.62 13.40
N CYS A 211 -10.88 -14.50 12.07
CA CYS A 211 -12.01 -14.61 11.14
C CYS A 211 -12.76 -15.94 11.29
N LEU A 212 -12.03 -17.05 11.44
CA LEU A 212 -12.63 -18.38 11.61
C LEU A 212 -13.29 -18.58 12.99
N ASN A 213 -12.91 -17.76 13.98
CA ASN A 213 -13.37 -17.90 15.37
C ASN A 213 -14.27 -16.73 15.82
N GLY A 214 -15.06 -16.15 14.92
CA GLY A 214 -16.05 -15.10 15.25
C GLY A 214 -15.45 -13.76 15.66
N GLY A 215 -14.25 -13.45 15.19
CA GLY A 215 -13.61 -12.14 15.30
C GLY A 215 -12.81 -11.91 16.57
N SER A 216 -12.71 -12.89 17.47
CA SER A 216 -11.98 -12.76 18.74
C SER A 216 -11.39 -14.10 19.20
N PHE A 217 -10.39 -14.04 20.10
CA PHE A 217 -9.92 -15.24 20.78
C PHE A 217 -10.95 -15.73 21.77
N GLN A 218 -11.32 -17.01 21.67
CA GLN A 218 -12.31 -17.63 22.53
C GLN A 218 -11.73 -18.05 23.92
N ASN A 219 -10.41 -18.14 24.02
CA ASN A 219 -9.71 -18.47 25.24
C ASN A 219 -8.28 -17.88 25.26
N ASN A 220 -7.72 -17.78 26.47
CA ASN A 220 -6.38 -17.23 26.67
C ASN A 220 -5.27 -18.16 26.14
N LYS A 221 -5.49 -19.47 26.05
CA LYS A 221 -4.49 -20.40 25.53
C LYS A 221 -4.20 -20.11 24.06
N ASP A 222 -5.24 -19.97 23.23
CA ASP A 222 -5.08 -19.67 21.82
C ASP A 222 -4.46 -18.26 21.61
N LYS A 223 -4.89 -17.27 22.42
CA LYS A 223 -4.27 -15.94 22.40
C LYS A 223 -2.77 -16.01 22.69
N ASN A 224 -2.38 -16.67 23.78
CA ASN A 224 -0.98 -16.75 24.18
C ASN A 224 -0.14 -17.53 23.16
N ASN A 225 -0.66 -18.60 22.60
CA ASN A 225 0.02 -19.38 21.57
C ASN A 225 0.17 -18.58 20.28
N ALA A 226 -0.84 -17.84 19.86
CA ALA A 226 -0.77 -16.95 18.68
C ALA A 226 0.30 -15.85 18.85
N ILE A 227 0.36 -15.22 20.01
CA ILE A 227 1.37 -14.21 20.33
C ILE A 227 2.76 -14.83 20.40
N TYR A 228 2.90 -15.99 21.06
CA TYR A 228 4.16 -16.72 21.10
C TYR A 228 4.65 -17.08 19.68
N TRP A 229 3.76 -17.65 18.85
CA TRP A 229 4.07 -17.93 17.45
C TRP A 229 4.50 -16.68 16.70
N MET A 230 3.82 -15.55 16.88
CA MET A 230 4.16 -14.29 16.25
C MET A 230 5.60 -13.84 16.59
N HIS A 231 6.00 -13.93 17.88
CA HIS A 231 7.37 -13.62 18.30
C HIS A 231 8.38 -14.54 17.60
N MET A 232 8.13 -15.85 17.56
CA MET A 232 9.02 -16.81 16.92
C MET A 232 9.12 -16.55 15.40
N ALA A 233 7.98 -16.29 14.74
CA ALA A 233 7.94 -15.96 13.31
C ALA A 233 8.71 -14.69 12.97
N LEU A 234 8.68 -13.67 13.85
CA LEU A 234 9.47 -12.44 13.72
C LEU A 234 10.96 -12.68 13.91
N ILE A 235 11.34 -13.45 14.94
CA ILE A 235 12.75 -13.76 15.26
C ILE A 235 13.38 -14.57 14.13
N TRP A 236 12.70 -15.59 13.64
CA TRP A 236 13.21 -16.46 12.57
C TRP A 236 13.05 -15.87 11.16
N GLY A 237 12.41 -14.71 11.03
CA GLY A 237 12.20 -14.08 9.73
C GLY A 237 11.35 -14.95 8.80
N ARG A 238 10.28 -15.59 9.32
CA ARG A 238 9.47 -16.57 8.59
C ARG A 238 9.02 -16.10 7.20
N TYR A 239 8.78 -14.81 7.05
CA TYR A 239 8.33 -14.19 5.79
C TYR A 239 9.41 -13.35 5.10
N ALA A 240 10.69 -13.58 5.40
CA ALA A 240 11.82 -12.91 4.75
C ALA A 240 12.21 -13.58 3.41
N GLY A 241 11.28 -13.89 2.57
CA GLY A 241 11.39 -14.59 1.30
C GLY A 241 10.27 -15.62 1.19
N TYR A 242 9.90 -15.97 -0.03
CA TYR A 242 8.81 -16.94 -0.30
C TYR A 242 7.52 -16.67 0.50
N THR A 243 7.20 -15.38 0.70
CA THR A 243 6.10 -14.93 1.58
C THR A 243 4.77 -15.56 1.18
N ASP A 244 4.45 -15.62 -0.10
CA ASP A 244 3.18 -16.15 -0.60
C ASP A 244 3.03 -17.64 -0.32
N GLN A 245 4.10 -18.42 -0.57
CA GLN A 245 4.10 -19.85 -0.27
C GLN A 245 3.95 -20.11 1.23
N ARG A 246 4.72 -19.38 2.06
CA ARG A 246 4.67 -19.54 3.52
C ARG A 246 3.31 -19.14 4.09
N LEU A 247 2.70 -18.08 3.58
CA LEU A 247 1.36 -17.68 3.99
C LEU A 247 0.32 -18.73 3.61
N GLU A 248 0.41 -19.32 2.41
CA GLU A 248 -0.51 -20.39 2.00
C GLU A 248 -0.40 -21.63 2.91
N GLU A 249 0.84 -22.04 3.25
CA GLU A 249 1.11 -23.12 4.19
C GLU A 249 0.48 -22.82 5.56
N ASP A 250 0.76 -21.63 6.12
CA ASP A 250 0.29 -21.23 7.44
C ASP A 250 -1.25 -21.11 7.51
N LEU A 251 -1.88 -20.52 6.49
CA LEU A 251 -3.33 -20.42 6.45
C LEU A 251 -4.01 -21.80 6.31
N ASN A 252 -3.36 -22.76 5.66
CA ASN A 252 -3.86 -24.14 5.63
C ASN A 252 -3.78 -24.80 7.00
N ILE A 253 -2.67 -24.60 7.74
CA ILE A 253 -2.54 -25.08 9.12
C ILE A 253 -3.57 -24.40 10.04
N ILE A 254 -3.85 -23.11 9.86
CA ILE A 254 -4.83 -22.36 10.66
C ILE A 254 -6.25 -22.97 10.57
N LYS A 255 -6.57 -23.66 9.49
CA LYS A 255 -7.87 -24.35 9.32
C LYS A 255 -7.99 -25.65 10.13
N GLU A 256 -6.87 -26.18 10.63
CA GLU A 256 -6.82 -27.42 11.41
C GLU A 256 -7.24 -27.21 12.87
N PRO A 257 -7.66 -28.26 13.57
CA PRO A 257 -7.85 -28.21 15.01
C PRO A 257 -6.53 -27.90 15.75
N HIS A 258 -6.56 -26.97 16.70
CA HIS A 258 -5.38 -26.57 17.50
C HIS A 258 -4.17 -26.11 16.68
N PRO A 259 -4.35 -25.18 15.72
CA PRO A 259 -3.38 -24.87 14.69
C PRO A 259 -2.04 -24.34 15.24
N TRP A 260 -2.09 -23.68 16.39
CA TRP A 260 -0.89 -23.10 16.99
C TRP A 260 0.14 -24.15 17.40
N ASN A 261 -0.29 -25.36 17.78
CA ASN A 261 0.64 -26.45 18.10
C ASN A 261 1.45 -26.85 16.85
N SER A 262 0.80 -26.94 15.70
CA SER A 262 1.45 -27.31 14.42
C SER A 262 2.33 -26.17 13.87
N LEU A 263 1.96 -24.90 14.12
CA LEU A 263 2.74 -23.75 13.69
C LEU A 263 3.98 -23.49 14.56
N ILE A 264 3.97 -23.93 15.83
CA ILE A 264 5.07 -23.75 16.79
C ILE A 264 6.08 -24.92 16.72
N SER A 265 5.63 -26.13 16.33
CA SER A 265 6.47 -27.31 16.16
C SER A 265 7.40 -27.18 14.96
#